data_d108ca1a07aa55a798cc66451fd20a12
#
_entry.id   d108ca1a07aa55a798cc66451fd20a12
#
_cell.length_a   1.000
_cell.length_b   1.000
_cell.length_c   1.000
_cell.angle_alpha   90.00
_cell.angle_beta   90.00
_cell.angle_gamma   90.00
#
_symmetry.space_group_name_H-M   'P 1'
#
loop_
_entity.id
_entity.type
_entity.pdbx_description
1 polymer ?
#
loop_
_entity_poly.entity_id
_entity_poly.type
_entity_poly.pdbx_seq_one_letter_code
_entity_poly.pdbx_strand_id
1 'polypeptide(L)'
;MKKAIWLFLVIVGLAFTFPGLGYSQKVIRVGNAGAFTGDAAAPCMEIYNSSQIAIDEWNEKGGIKGMKIEHVMGDDAMDPAQAVNVAQKFCSDSSILGVIGPPMSHTAQATLKIYNGCDLVNITTAASKPDLTEQGFKNFFRVNARNDAHGWNCALFMTRNLKAKKIAVLNEKVAYCENIAAETIKGLKKLGMKDSDIMQDTIVAGAKDFSPVLTKVKAFNPDILFFVATTAPDQAIGVRQAKELGIKAKFFGTEGARDKKDFIEASEGAAEGAYVYHFAPDVFAVPEAKNYIKKFEAKYGSISGFGPPAYEAANILLTAIDKAAKANKSNRKDVLANVAKTKDFKGILGFPVTFDQKGDLQGGATYFFQVAGKDFKQLAVMTGK
;
A
#
# COMPACT_ATOMS: atom_id res chain seq x y z
N MET A 1 -49.18 85.37 5.44
CA MET A 1 -48.94 84.47 4.31
C MET A 1 -47.43 84.18 4.28
N LYS A 2 -47.02 83.06 4.94
CA LYS A 2 -45.63 82.66 4.99
C LYS A 2 -45.51 81.31 4.33
N LYS A 3 -44.79 81.20 3.20
CA LYS A 3 -44.51 79.97 2.46
C LYS A 3 -43.31 79.28 3.11
N ALA A 4 -43.53 78.04 3.63
CA ALA A 4 -42.44 77.21 4.09
C ALA A 4 -41.91 76.33 2.93
N ILE A 5 -40.61 76.46 2.65
CA ILE A 5 -39.89 75.74 1.63
C ILE A 5 -39.27 74.48 2.38
N TRP A 6 -39.67 73.29 2.01
CA TRP A 6 -39.07 72.06 2.47
C TRP A 6 -37.93 71.68 1.53
N LEU A 7 -36.71 71.62 2.07
CA LEU A 7 -35.51 71.12 1.39
C LEU A 7 -35.38 69.61 1.60
N PHE A 8 -35.59 68.82 0.54
CA PHE A 8 -35.34 67.39 0.54
C PHE A 8 -33.84 67.14 0.27
N LEU A 9 -33.10 66.67 1.29
CA LEU A 9 -31.74 66.18 1.15
C LEU A 9 -31.81 64.74 0.65
N VAL A 10 -31.46 64.52 -0.64
CA VAL A 10 -31.26 63.19 -1.20
C VAL A 10 -29.82 62.75 -0.87
N ILE A 11 -29.68 61.84 0.09
CA ILE A 11 -28.42 61.13 0.37
C ILE A 11 -28.26 60.02 -0.67
N VAL A 12 -27.43 60.24 -1.68
CA VAL A 12 -27.00 59.20 -2.62
C VAL A 12 -25.92 58.37 -1.92
N GLY A 13 -26.32 57.21 -1.38
CA GLY A 13 -25.39 56.21 -0.86
C GLY A 13 -24.61 55.54 -1.99
N LEU A 14 -23.36 55.93 -2.19
CA LEU A 14 -22.43 55.15 -3.03
C LEU A 14 -22.12 53.83 -2.36
N ALA A 15 -22.82 52.79 -2.78
CA ALA A 15 -22.43 51.42 -2.48
C ALA A 15 -21.14 51.09 -3.22
N PHE A 16 -19.99 51.20 -2.55
CA PHE A 16 -18.74 50.58 -3.03
C PHE A 16 -18.88 49.07 -3.03
N THR A 17 -19.30 48.52 -4.15
CA THR A 17 -19.12 47.08 -4.41
C THR A 17 -17.62 46.86 -4.64
N PHE A 18 -16.91 46.42 -3.60
CA PHE A 18 -15.61 45.81 -3.79
C PHE A 18 -15.80 44.55 -4.66
N PRO A 19 -15.25 44.49 -5.88
CA PRO A 19 -15.18 43.26 -6.58
C PRO A 19 -14.24 42.37 -5.72
N GLY A 20 -14.81 41.41 -5.02
CA GLY A 20 -14.03 40.37 -4.39
C GLY A 20 -13.17 39.75 -5.48
N LEU A 21 -11.89 40.13 -5.52
CA LEU A 21 -10.88 39.41 -6.25
C LEU A 21 -10.91 37.98 -5.65
N GLY A 22 -11.68 37.10 -6.30
CA GLY A 22 -11.63 35.69 -6.04
C GLY A 22 -10.20 35.23 -6.34
N TYR A 23 -9.32 35.33 -5.34
CA TYR A 23 -8.06 34.64 -5.37
C TYR A 23 -8.44 33.15 -5.46
N SER A 24 -8.37 32.61 -6.66
CA SER A 24 -8.33 31.16 -6.83
C SER A 24 -7.15 30.69 -5.97
N GLN A 25 -7.47 30.21 -4.78
CA GLN A 25 -6.47 29.72 -3.84
C GLN A 25 -5.74 28.61 -4.59
N LYS A 26 -4.46 28.83 -4.90
CA LYS A 26 -3.64 27.81 -5.55
C LYS A 26 -3.68 26.56 -4.67
N VAL A 27 -4.22 25.49 -5.21
CA VAL A 27 -4.39 24.23 -4.52
C VAL A 27 -3.27 23.29 -4.97
N ILE A 28 -2.70 22.58 -4.03
CA ILE A 28 -1.78 21.47 -4.30
C ILE A 28 -2.60 20.19 -4.27
N ARG A 29 -2.43 19.34 -5.29
CA ARG A 29 -3.09 18.03 -5.34
C ARG A 29 -2.10 16.90 -5.21
N VAL A 30 -2.50 15.90 -4.44
CA VAL A 30 -1.81 14.60 -4.32
C VAL A 30 -2.74 13.52 -4.83
N GLY A 31 -2.30 12.77 -5.83
CA GLY A 31 -3.03 11.61 -6.33
C GLY A 31 -2.88 10.39 -5.42
N ASN A 32 -3.91 9.56 -5.35
CA ASN A 32 -3.82 8.23 -4.79
C ASN A 32 -4.43 7.25 -5.77
N ALA A 33 -3.59 6.37 -6.33
CA ALA A 33 -4.00 5.35 -7.28
C ALA A 33 -4.10 3.99 -6.58
N GLY A 34 -5.17 3.25 -6.84
CA GLY A 34 -5.39 1.92 -6.27
C GLY A 34 -6.76 1.36 -6.61
N ALA A 35 -7.03 0.14 -6.20
CA ALA A 35 -8.31 -0.53 -6.40
C ALA A 35 -9.28 -0.15 -5.27
N PHE A 36 -10.05 0.91 -5.44
CA PHE A 36 -11.02 1.38 -4.44
C PHE A 36 -12.38 0.71 -4.58
N THR A 37 -12.55 -0.13 -5.59
CA THR A 37 -13.69 -1.01 -5.82
C THR A 37 -13.24 -2.45 -6.02
N GLY A 38 -14.15 -3.44 -5.86
CA GLY A 38 -13.86 -4.87 -5.99
C GLY A 38 -13.18 -5.50 -4.77
N ASP A 39 -12.59 -6.68 -4.96
CA ASP A 39 -12.10 -7.54 -3.87
C ASP A 39 -10.86 -6.99 -3.13
N ALA A 40 -10.14 -6.04 -3.72
CA ALA A 40 -9.01 -5.35 -3.10
C ALA A 40 -9.37 -3.98 -2.51
N ALA A 41 -10.67 -3.63 -2.45
CA ALA A 41 -11.09 -2.32 -1.98
C ALA A 41 -10.71 -2.04 -0.51
N ALA A 42 -10.84 -3.02 0.38
CA ALA A 42 -10.56 -2.83 1.80
C ALA A 42 -9.12 -2.36 2.08
N PRO A 43 -8.05 -3.06 1.65
CA PRO A 43 -6.68 -2.59 1.86
C PRO A 43 -6.37 -1.27 1.11
N CYS A 44 -6.93 -1.06 -0.08
CA CYS A 44 -6.71 0.20 -0.82
C CYS A 44 -7.42 1.39 -0.16
N MET A 45 -8.60 1.19 0.43
CA MET A 45 -9.27 2.22 1.23
C MET A 45 -8.49 2.53 2.51
N GLU A 46 -7.86 1.55 3.16
CA GLU A 46 -6.96 1.80 4.29
C GLU A 46 -5.76 2.66 3.87
N ILE A 47 -5.16 2.38 2.70
CA ILE A 47 -4.08 3.20 2.10
C ILE A 47 -4.56 4.64 1.88
N TYR A 48 -5.72 4.81 1.24
CA TYR A 48 -6.30 6.13 0.99
C TYR A 48 -6.58 6.89 2.28
N ASN A 49 -7.27 6.25 3.23
CA ASN A 49 -7.65 6.86 4.50
C ASN A 49 -6.42 7.26 5.34
N SER A 50 -5.37 6.46 5.33
CA SER A 50 -4.13 6.75 6.03
C SER A 50 -3.38 7.94 5.41
N SER A 51 -3.35 7.99 4.08
CA SER A 51 -2.81 9.14 3.35
C SER A 51 -3.64 10.41 3.62
N GLN A 52 -4.96 10.26 3.73
CA GLN A 52 -5.86 11.38 4.07
C GLN A 52 -5.58 11.94 5.46
N ILE A 53 -5.28 11.08 6.47
CA ILE A 53 -4.90 11.56 7.80
C ILE A 53 -3.62 12.43 7.74
N ALA A 54 -2.61 11.98 6.98
CA ALA A 54 -1.41 12.79 6.80
C ALA A 54 -1.72 14.13 6.14
N ILE A 55 -2.53 14.15 5.09
CA ILE A 55 -2.96 15.37 4.40
C ILE A 55 -3.75 16.29 5.32
N ASP A 56 -4.68 15.75 6.11
CA ASP A 56 -5.46 16.50 7.09
C ASP A 56 -4.54 17.18 8.11
N GLU A 57 -3.55 16.45 8.64
CA GLU A 57 -2.56 17.01 9.59
C GLU A 57 -1.70 18.13 9.00
N TRP A 58 -1.34 18.04 7.72
CA TRP A 58 -0.65 19.14 7.04
C TRP A 58 -1.57 20.34 6.83
N ASN A 59 -2.84 20.11 6.46
CA ASN A 59 -3.82 21.16 6.30
C ASN A 59 -4.17 21.87 7.62
N GLU A 60 -4.27 21.12 8.73
CA GLU A 60 -4.45 21.68 10.09
C GLU A 60 -3.31 22.62 10.47
N LYS A 61 -2.10 22.41 9.96
CA LYS A 61 -0.92 23.28 10.17
C LYS A 61 -0.84 24.43 9.16
N GLY A 62 -1.89 24.65 8.34
CA GLY A 62 -1.95 25.73 7.35
C GLY A 62 -1.52 25.32 5.94
N GLY A 63 -1.39 24.03 5.66
CA GLY A 63 -1.01 23.50 4.36
C GLY A 63 0.45 23.78 3.98
N ILE A 64 0.73 23.84 2.68
CA ILE A 64 2.08 24.12 2.16
C ILE A 64 2.12 25.57 1.64
N LYS A 65 2.88 26.43 2.29
CA LYS A 65 2.92 27.89 2.00
C LYS A 65 1.52 28.54 1.98
N GLY A 66 0.64 28.14 2.88
CA GLY A 66 -0.74 28.63 2.95
C GLY A 66 -1.68 28.04 1.89
N MET A 67 -1.19 27.14 1.03
CA MET A 67 -2.01 26.43 0.05
C MET A 67 -2.60 25.17 0.65
N LYS A 68 -3.90 24.97 0.45
CA LYS A 68 -4.58 23.72 0.84
C LYS A 68 -4.10 22.56 -0.01
N ILE A 69 -4.00 21.40 0.61
CA ILE A 69 -3.69 20.13 -0.06
C ILE A 69 -5.00 19.38 -0.28
N GLU A 70 -5.28 19.00 -1.51
CA GLU A 70 -6.40 18.14 -1.90
C GLU A 70 -5.91 16.73 -2.23
N HIS A 71 -6.66 15.74 -1.80
CA HIS A 71 -6.41 14.33 -2.06
C HIS A 71 -7.31 13.84 -3.19
N VAL A 72 -6.73 13.34 -4.27
CA VAL A 72 -7.45 12.95 -5.48
C VAL A 72 -7.41 11.44 -5.64
N MET A 73 -8.56 10.79 -5.54
CA MET A 73 -8.71 9.35 -5.73
C MET A 73 -8.69 8.98 -7.22
N GLY A 74 -7.96 7.94 -7.57
CA GLY A 74 -7.95 7.31 -8.88
C GLY A 74 -8.15 5.81 -8.75
N ASP A 75 -9.39 5.36 -8.98
CA ASP A 75 -9.74 3.93 -8.90
C ASP A 75 -9.27 3.20 -10.16
N ASP A 76 -8.40 2.22 -9.98
CA ASP A 76 -7.92 1.33 -11.05
C ASP A 76 -8.61 -0.04 -11.03
N ALA A 77 -9.47 -0.31 -10.05
CA ALA A 77 -10.20 -1.56 -9.86
C ALA A 77 -9.31 -2.82 -10.01
N MET A 78 -8.01 -2.72 -9.71
CA MET A 78 -7.02 -3.77 -9.92
C MET A 78 -6.77 -4.13 -11.40
N ASP A 79 -7.26 -3.31 -12.34
CA ASP A 79 -7.15 -3.53 -13.79
C ASP A 79 -6.03 -2.66 -14.40
N PRO A 80 -5.05 -3.24 -15.12
CA PRO A 80 -3.95 -2.48 -15.72
C PRO A 80 -4.39 -1.42 -16.74
N ALA A 81 -5.48 -1.65 -17.50
CA ALA A 81 -5.96 -0.68 -18.48
C ALA A 81 -6.63 0.51 -17.78
N GLN A 82 -7.38 0.27 -16.70
CA GLN A 82 -7.91 1.35 -15.88
C GLN A 82 -6.79 2.13 -15.16
N ALA A 83 -5.77 1.44 -14.67
CA ALA A 83 -4.59 2.10 -14.08
C ALA A 83 -3.90 3.04 -15.07
N VAL A 84 -3.79 2.65 -16.35
CA VAL A 84 -3.29 3.52 -17.44
C VAL A 84 -4.15 4.77 -17.56
N ASN A 85 -5.48 4.65 -17.57
CA ASN A 85 -6.40 5.79 -17.67
C ASN A 85 -6.26 6.73 -16.46
N VAL A 86 -6.15 6.18 -15.24
CA VAL A 86 -5.90 6.96 -14.01
C VAL A 86 -4.57 7.71 -14.12
N ALA A 87 -3.51 7.05 -14.56
CA ALA A 87 -2.19 7.66 -14.71
C ALA A 87 -2.19 8.79 -15.74
N GLN A 88 -2.84 8.61 -16.87
CA GLN A 88 -3.01 9.66 -17.89
C GLN A 88 -3.78 10.87 -17.36
N LYS A 89 -4.87 10.64 -16.62
CA LYS A 89 -5.65 11.67 -15.94
C LYS A 89 -4.79 12.44 -14.95
N PHE A 90 -4.01 11.75 -14.11
CA PHE A 90 -3.13 12.42 -13.15
C PHE A 90 -1.99 13.19 -13.83
N CYS A 91 -1.44 12.67 -14.92
CA CYS A 91 -0.44 13.39 -15.70
C CYS A 91 -0.99 14.66 -16.35
N SER A 92 -2.25 14.66 -16.81
CA SER A 92 -2.88 15.82 -17.47
C SER A 92 -3.20 16.97 -16.50
N ASP A 93 -3.37 16.68 -15.21
CA ASP A 93 -3.60 17.70 -14.17
C ASP A 93 -2.27 18.17 -13.57
N SER A 94 -1.77 19.33 -14.02
CA SER A 94 -0.50 19.91 -13.55
C SER A 94 -0.49 20.30 -12.06
N SER A 95 -1.65 20.36 -11.40
CA SER A 95 -1.76 20.62 -9.95
C SER A 95 -1.44 19.38 -9.12
N ILE A 96 -1.48 18.17 -9.70
CA ILE A 96 -1.04 16.94 -9.05
C ILE A 96 0.48 16.88 -9.09
N LEU A 97 1.11 16.97 -7.93
CA LEU A 97 2.56 17.04 -7.78
C LEU A 97 3.23 15.71 -7.44
N GLY A 98 2.45 14.69 -7.06
CA GLY A 98 2.91 13.34 -6.78
C GLY A 98 1.74 12.40 -6.55
N VAL A 99 2.03 11.09 -6.56
CA VAL A 99 1.04 10.01 -6.43
C VAL A 99 1.48 9.04 -5.33
N ILE A 100 0.54 8.62 -4.51
CA ILE A 100 0.68 7.48 -3.59
C ILE A 100 0.07 6.26 -4.29
N GLY A 101 0.84 5.18 -4.41
CA GLY A 101 0.42 3.99 -5.17
C GLY A 101 0.96 3.97 -6.62
N PRO A 102 0.45 3.08 -7.49
CA PRO A 102 -0.47 1.98 -7.20
C PRO A 102 0.15 0.91 -6.28
N PRO A 103 -0.67 0.24 -5.43
CA PRO A 103 -0.14 -0.76 -4.51
C PRO A 103 0.02 -2.14 -5.15
N MET A 104 -0.63 -2.43 -6.27
CA MET A 104 -0.54 -3.73 -6.95
C MET A 104 0.57 -3.71 -8.00
N SER A 105 1.40 -4.76 -8.05
CA SER A 105 2.58 -4.80 -8.94
C SER A 105 2.22 -4.71 -10.43
N HIS A 106 1.09 -5.31 -10.87
CA HIS A 106 0.68 -5.28 -12.28
C HIS A 106 0.13 -3.91 -12.70
N THR A 107 -0.62 -3.22 -11.84
CA THR A 107 -1.09 -1.85 -12.13
C THR A 107 0.06 -0.84 -12.04
N ALA A 108 0.97 -1.01 -11.07
CA ALA A 108 2.20 -0.22 -11.00
C ALA A 108 3.04 -0.39 -12.29
N GLN A 109 3.25 -1.63 -12.74
CA GLN A 109 3.99 -1.93 -13.97
C GLN A 109 3.40 -1.21 -15.20
N ALA A 110 2.06 -1.20 -15.34
CA ALA A 110 1.37 -0.57 -16.45
C ALA A 110 1.53 0.96 -16.47
N THR A 111 1.74 1.58 -15.31
CA THR A 111 1.78 3.05 -15.15
C THR A 111 3.17 3.67 -15.13
N LEU A 112 4.25 2.87 -14.95
CA LEU A 112 5.63 3.36 -14.79
C LEU A 112 6.05 4.34 -15.91
N LYS A 113 5.88 3.95 -17.18
CA LYS A 113 6.27 4.75 -18.34
C LYS A 113 5.46 6.05 -18.43
N ILE A 114 4.18 6.01 -18.05
CA ILE A 114 3.28 7.15 -18.12
C ILE A 114 3.70 8.20 -17.10
N TYR A 115 3.83 7.83 -15.83
CA TYR A 115 4.28 8.74 -14.79
C TYR A 115 5.69 9.29 -15.05
N ASN A 116 6.61 8.43 -15.56
CA ASN A 116 7.94 8.88 -15.93
C ASN A 116 7.90 9.92 -17.07
N GLY A 117 7.01 9.76 -18.05
CA GLY A 117 6.86 10.67 -19.19
C GLY A 117 6.34 12.07 -18.83
N CYS A 118 5.71 12.23 -17.65
CA CYS A 118 5.21 13.52 -17.15
C CYS A 118 5.93 14.00 -15.88
N ASP A 119 7.09 13.41 -15.54
CA ASP A 119 7.89 13.71 -14.34
C ASP A 119 7.11 13.57 -13.02
N LEU A 120 6.04 12.77 -12.99
CA LEU A 120 5.19 12.59 -11.82
C LEU A 120 5.76 11.48 -10.94
N VAL A 121 6.26 11.86 -9.75
CA VAL A 121 6.75 10.90 -8.76
C VAL A 121 5.61 10.07 -8.21
N ASN A 122 5.83 8.76 -8.09
CA ASN A 122 4.90 7.87 -7.40
C ASN A 122 5.61 7.03 -6.33
N ILE A 123 4.99 6.98 -5.16
CA ILE A 123 5.49 6.22 -4.01
C ILE A 123 4.50 5.10 -3.74
N THR A 124 4.88 3.87 -4.06
CA THR A 124 4.05 2.72 -3.75
C THR A 124 4.22 2.28 -2.29
N THR A 125 3.17 1.69 -1.75
CA THR A 125 3.13 1.21 -0.36
C THR A 125 3.21 -0.30 -0.27
N ALA A 126 2.95 -1.02 -1.38
CA ALA A 126 2.86 -2.48 -1.39
C ALA A 126 3.40 -3.14 -2.67
N ALA A 127 3.47 -2.46 -3.83
CA ALA A 127 3.98 -3.08 -5.06
C ALA A 127 5.44 -3.53 -4.90
N SER A 128 5.66 -4.83 -4.82
CA SER A 128 6.92 -5.42 -4.36
C SER A 128 7.73 -6.16 -5.44
N LYS A 129 7.20 -6.29 -6.67
CA LYS A 129 7.94 -6.96 -7.77
C LYS A 129 9.27 -6.25 -8.05
N PRO A 130 10.42 -6.98 -8.11
CA PRO A 130 11.75 -6.37 -8.24
C PRO A 130 11.93 -5.53 -9.50
N ASP A 131 11.45 -5.98 -10.64
CA ASP A 131 11.65 -5.32 -11.94
C ASP A 131 10.97 -3.95 -12.08
N LEU A 132 10.09 -3.56 -11.14
CA LEU A 132 9.51 -2.21 -11.11
C LEU A 132 10.57 -1.11 -10.98
N THR A 133 11.70 -1.39 -10.34
CA THR A 133 12.84 -0.48 -10.17
C THR A 133 14.05 -0.83 -11.03
N GLU A 134 13.98 -1.92 -11.82
CA GLU A 134 15.09 -2.37 -12.67
C GLU A 134 15.01 -1.83 -14.12
N GLN A 135 13.90 -1.15 -14.50
CA GLN A 135 13.66 -0.65 -15.85
C GLN A 135 14.29 0.72 -16.16
N GLY A 136 14.98 1.31 -15.18
CA GLY A 136 15.66 2.60 -15.35
C GLY A 136 14.78 3.83 -15.21
N PHE A 137 13.48 3.69 -14.89
CA PHE A 137 12.60 4.80 -14.54
C PHE A 137 13.03 5.41 -13.19
N LYS A 138 12.94 6.73 -13.08
CA LYS A 138 13.43 7.47 -11.90
C LYS A 138 12.32 8.00 -11.00
N ASN A 139 11.08 7.82 -11.38
CA ASN A 139 9.91 8.38 -10.72
C ASN A 139 9.23 7.43 -9.73
N PHE A 140 9.64 6.16 -9.67
CA PHE A 140 9.02 5.12 -8.84
C PHE A 140 9.84 4.88 -7.57
N PHE A 141 9.16 4.96 -6.43
CA PHE A 141 9.72 4.68 -5.10
C PHE A 141 8.83 3.73 -4.33
N ARG A 142 9.41 2.97 -3.39
CA ARG A 142 8.64 2.09 -2.53
C ARG A 142 9.06 2.16 -1.07
N VAL A 143 8.08 2.16 -0.16
CA VAL A 143 8.29 2.11 1.30
C VAL A 143 8.15 0.70 1.88
N ASN A 144 8.14 -0.31 1.02
CA ASN A 144 8.08 -1.74 1.35
C ASN A 144 9.29 -2.47 0.75
N ALA A 145 9.62 -3.64 1.29
CA ALA A 145 10.67 -4.48 0.74
C ALA A 145 10.24 -5.15 -0.58
N ARG A 146 11.22 -5.63 -1.34
CA ARG A 146 11.03 -6.31 -2.64
C ARG A 146 10.70 -7.80 -2.43
N ASN A 147 10.05 -8.40 -3.41
CA ASN A 147 9.71 -9.84 -3.36
C ASN A 147 10.93 -10.77 -3.31
N ASP A 148 12.08 -10.38 -3.85
CA ASP A 148 13.31 -11.18 -3.74
C ASP A 148 13.77 -11.28 -2.27
N ALA A 149 13.63 -10.21 -1.49
CA ALA A 149 13.86 -10.24 -0.05
C ALA A 149 12.74 -11.00 0.69
N HIS A 150 11.48 -10.73 0.37
CA HIS A 150 10.34 -11.43 0.99
C HIS A 150 10.38 -12.94 0.74
N GLY A 151 10.61 -13.37 -0.51
CA GLY A 151 10.69 -14.78 -0.86
C GLY A 151 11.82 -15.51 -0.15
N TRP A 152 13.00 -14.88 -0.08
CA TRP A 152 14.12 -15.40 0.69
C TRP A 152 13.77 -15.56 2.19
N ASN A 153 13.18 -14.52 2.78
CA ASN A 153 12.80 -14.51 4.19
C ASN A 153 11.68 -15.53 4.48
N CYS A 154 10.70 -15.69 3.58
CA CYS A 154 9.68 -16.73 3.69
C CYS A 154 10.30 -18.13 3.65
N ALA A 155 11.24 -18.39 2.73
CA ALA A 155 11.94 -19.66 2.67
C ALA A 155 12.73 -19.96 3.96
N LEU A 156 13.44 -18.94 4.49
CA LEU A 156 14.14 -19.06 5.78
C LEU A 156 13.18 -19.34 6.93
N PHE A 157 12.06 -18.60 7.02
CA PHE A 157 11.11 -18.75 8.11
C PHE A 157 10.46 -20.15 8.08
N MET A 158 10.01 -20.60 6.91
CA MET A 158 9.42 -21.92 6.76
C MET A 158 10.39 -23.04 7.11
N THR A 159 11.65 -22.96 6.66
CA THR A 159 12.64 -24.04 6.89
C THR A 159 13.28 -23.99 8.26
N ARG A 160 13.67 -22.79 8.75
CA ARG A 160 14.43 -22.66 10.00
C ARG A 160 13.56 -22.47 11.23
N ASN A 161 12.49 -21.67 11.13
CA ASN A 161 11.60 -21.42 12.26
C ASN A 161 10.52 -22.49 12.37
N LEU A 162 9.86 -22.83 11.26
CA LEU A 162 8.78 -23.82 11.24
C LEU A 162 9.27 -25.25 11.01
N LYS A 163 10.57 -25.44 10.69
CA LYS A 163 11.23 -26.74 10.48
C LYS A 163 10.59 -27.58 9.36
N ALA A 164 10.00 -26.92 8.37
CA ALA A 164 9.36 -27.60 7.26
C ALA A 164 10.38 -28.32 6.37
N LYS A 165 10.04 -29.55 5.98
CA LYS A 165 10.82 -30.40 5.07
C LYS A 165 10.11 -30.56 3.73
N LYS A 166 8.80 -30.31 3.66
CA LYS A 166 7.97 -30.50 2.48
C LYS A 166 6.96 -29.35 2.37
N ILE A 167 6.94 -28.66 1.25
CA ILE A 167 6.16 -27.43 1.08
C ILE A 167 5.36 -27.48 -0.21
N ALA A 168 4.06 -27.20 -0.13
CA ALA A 168 3.23 -26.93 -1.29
C ALA A 168 3.08 -25.42 -1.46
N VAL A 169 3.35 -24.91 -2.65
CA VAL A 169 3.18 -23.51 -3.03
C VAL A 169 2.06 -23.42 -4.05
N LEU A 170 0.95 -22.78 -3.68
CA LEU A 170 -0.16 -22.49 -4.58
C LEU A 170 -0.19 -21.00 -4.85
N ASN A 171 -0.12 -20.57 -6.11
CA ASN A 171 -0.09 -19.15 -6.44
C ASN A 171 -1.12 -18.76 -7.49
N GLU A 172 -1.72 -17.58 -7.34
CA GLU A 172 -2.46 -16.92 -8.41
C GLU A 172 -1.56 -16.57 -9.59
N LYS A 173 -2.16 -16.56 -10.81
CA LYS A 173 -1.47 -16.17 -12.05
C LYS A 173 -1.50 -14.63 -12.24
N VAL A 174 -1.01 -13.92 -11.23
CA VAL A 174 -0.82 -12.46 -11.27
C VAL A 174 0.63 -12.12 -10.94
N ALA A 175 1.13 -11.02 -11.49
CA ALA A 175 2.56 -10.68 -11.48
C ALA A 175 3.21 -10.71 -10.08
N TYR A 176 2.49 -10.27 -9.05
CA TYR A 176 2.95 -10.33 -7.67
C TYR A 176 3.08 -11.77 -7.18
N CYS A 177 1.99 -12.56 -7.29
CA CYS A 177 1.93 -13.93 -6.75
C CYS A 177 2.90 -14.88 -7.46
N GLU A 178 3.02 -14.77 -8.79
CA GLU A 178 4.00 -15.56 -9.56
C GLU A 178 5.43 -15.23 -9.11
N ASN A 179 5.74 -13.95 -8.91
CA ASN A 179 7.08 -13.54 -8.52
C ASN A 179 7.43 -13.96 -7.10
N ILE A 180 6.56 -13.74 -6.10
CA ILE A 180 6.85 -14.13 -4.72
C ILE A 180 6.95 -15.66 -4.56
N ALA A 181 6.12 -16.43 -5.27
CA ALA A 181 6.22 -17.88 -5.31
C ALA A 181 7.57 -18.33 -5.89
N ALA A 182 7.98 -17.76 -7.03
CA ALA A 182 9.25 -18.08 -7.68
C ALA A 182 10.46 -17.74 -6.78
N GLU A 183 10.48 -16.54 -6.17
CA GLU A 183 11.57 -16.14 -5.28
C GLU A 183 11.61 -17.00 -4.00
N THR A 184 10.44 -17.40 -3.47
CA THR A 184 10.38 -18.33 -2.33
C THR A 184 10.92 -19.71 -2.71
N ILE A 185 10.49 -20.29 -3.83
CA ILE A 185 10.99 -21.59 -4.31
C ILE A 185 12.50 -21.55 -4.56
N LYS A 186 12.99 -20.49 -5.19
CA LYS A 186 14.43 -20.25 -5.37
C LYS A 186 15.17 -20.22 -4.03
N GLY A 187 14.59 -19.56 -3.03
CA GLY A 187 15.11 -19.53 -1.66
C GLY A 187 15.14 -20.93 -1.02
N LEU A 188 14.05 -21.70 -1.13
CA LEU A 188 13.97 -23.07 -0.61
C LEU A 188 15.04 -23.98 -1.22
N LYS A 189 15.22 -23.94 -2.55
CA LYS A 189 16.26 -24.70 -3.26
C LYS A 189 17.67 -24.29 -2.81
N LYS A 190 17.91 -22.98 -2.65
CA LYS A 190 19.19 -22.47 -2.12
C LYS A 190 19.48 -22.92 -0.70
N LEU A 191 18.45 -23.18 0.10
CA LEU A 191 18.54 -23.73 1.45
C LEU A 191 18.65 -25.28 1.48
N GLY A 192 18.76 -25.93 0.31
CA GLY A 192 18.98 -27.36 0.16
C GLY A 192 17.73 -28.22 0.07
N MET A 193 16.54 -27.62 -0.07
CA MET A 193 15.30 -28.39 -0.27
C MET A 193 15.30 -28.99 -1.69
N LYS A 194 14.96 -30.27 -1.80
CA LYS A 194 14.91 -30.99 -3.08
C LYS A 194 13.63 -30.65 -3.85
N ASP A 195 13.67 -30.77 -5.16
CA ASP A 195 12.49 -30.59 -6.02
C ASP A 195 11.34 -31.54 -5.66
N SER A 196 11.65 -32.77 -5.24
CA SER A 196 10.65 -33.73 -4.75
C SER A 196 9.89 -33.28 -3.50
N ASP A 197 10.44 -32.35 -2.74
CA ASP A 197 9.89 -31.85 -1.48
C ASP A 197 9.17 -30.50 -1.67
N ILE A 198 9.10 -30.01 -2.91
CA ILE A 198 8.41 -28.78 -3.29
C ILE A 198 7.33 -29.11 -4.33
N MET A 199 6.08 -28.88 -4.00
CA MET A 199 4.98 -28.91 -4.95
C MET A 199 4.66 -27.47 -5.35
N GLN A 200 4.49 -27.20 -6.63
CA GLN A 200 3.95 -25.93 -7.13
C GLN A 200 2.74 -26.21 -8.03
N ASP A 201 1.66 -25.46 -7.80
CA ASP A 201 0.49 -25.42 -8.70
C ASP A 201 -0.13 -24.01 -8.66
N THR A 202 -1.09 -23.75 -9.54
CA THR A 202 -1.72 -22.44 -9.66
C THR A 202 -3.17 -22.48 -9.23
N ILE A 203 -3.64 -21.33 -8.74
CA ILE A 203 -5.04 -21.04 -8.42
C ILE A 203 -5.55 -19.87 -9.26
N VAL A 204 -6.86 -19.79 -9.38
CA VAL A 204 -7.54 -18.68 -10.08
C VAL A 204 -7.99 -17.65 -9.06
N ALA A 205 -7.60 -16.40 -9.24
CA ALA A 205 -8.03 -15.29 -8.39
C ALA A 205 -9.55 -15.16 -8.39
N GLY A 206 -10.17 -14.96 -7.22
CA GLY A 206 -11.61 -14.84 -7.06
C GLY A 206 -12.39 -16.15 -7.18
N ALA A 207 -11.73 -17.31 -7.36
CA ALA A 207 -12.39 -18.61 -7.40
C ALA A 207 -13.07 -18.91 -6.04
N LYS A 208 -14.23 -19.56 -6.12
CA LYS A 208 -14.96 -19.96 -4.89
C LYS A 208 -14.68 -21.41 -4.50
N ASP A 209 -13.97 -22.17 -5.34
CA ASP A 209 -13.61 -23.55 -5.09
C ASP A 209 -12.16 -23.84 -5.49
N PHE A 210 -11.34 -24.14 -4.50
CA PHE A 210 -9.94 -24.57 -4.63
C PHE A 210 -9.79 -26.09 -4.38
N SER A 211 -10.88 -26.84 -4.13
CA SER A 211 -10.85 -28.26 -3.78
C SER A 211 -10.06 -29.13 -4.78
N PRO A 212 -10.12 -28.90 -6.13
CA PRO A 212 -9.36 -29.71 -7.07
C PRO A 212 -7.83 -29.63 -6.85
N VAL A 213 -7.28 -28.43 -6.63
CA VAL A 213 -5.85 -28.28 -6.37
C VAL A 213 -5.48 -28.67 -4.96
N LEU A 214 -6.34 -28.40 -3.98
CA LEU A 214 -6.14 -28.80 -2.58
C LEU A 214 -6.15 -30.33 -2.41
N THR A 215 -6.87 -31.07 -3.23
CA THR A 215 -6.82 -32.53 -3.28
C THR A 215 -5.42 -33.04 -3.66
N LYS A 216 -4.74 -32.37 -4.61
CA LYS A 216 -3.34 -32.68 -4.94
C LYS A 216 -2.41 -32.35 -3.77
N VAL A 217 -2.65 -31.20 -3.08
CA VAL A 217 -1.89 -30.84 -1.87
C VAL A 217 -2.05 -31.89 -0.78
N LYS A 218 -3.28 -32.39 -0.56
CA LYS A 218 -3.53 -33.49 0.41
C LYS A 218 -2.76 -34.74 0.06
N ALA A 219 -2.75 -35.15 -1.20
CA ALA A 219 -1.97 -36.31 -1.66
C ALA A 219 -0.46 -36.10 -1.51
N PHE A 220 0.01 -34.90 -1.76
CA PHE A 220 1.41 -34.51 -1.57
C PHE A 220 1.82 -34.52 -0.10
N ASN A 221 0.91 -34.27 0.83
CA ASN A 221 1.09 -34.28 2.29
C ASN A 221 2.27 -33.37 2.74
N PRO A 222 2.22 -32.04 2.52
CA PRO A 222 3.28 -31.13 2.94
C PRO A 222 3.21 -30.78 4.43
N ASP A 223 4.32 -30.24 4.97
CA ASP A 223 4.35 -29.62 6.30
C ASP A 223 3.72 -28.22 6.28
N ILE A 224 3.85 -27.51 5.15
CA ILE A 224 3.32 -26.16 4.93
C ILE A 224 2.58 -26.11 3.60
N LEU A 225 1.41 -25.50 3.61
CA LEU A 225 0.72 -24.97 2.44
C LEU A 225 0.96 -23.47 2.38
N PHE A 226 1.86 -23.03 1.48
CA PHE A 226 2.05 -21.62 1.17
C PHE A 226 1.03 -21.21 0.10
N PHE A 227 -0.01 -20.51 0.55
CA PHE A 227 -1.13 -20.07 -0.28
C PHE A 227 -0.92 -18.62 -0.70
N VAL A 228 -0.46 -18.43 -1.92
CA VAL A 228 -0.01 -17.14 -2.44
C VAL A 228 -1.14 -16.50 -3.24
N ALA A 229 -1.99 -15.73 -2.55
CA ALA A 229 -3.10 -15.00 -3.13
C ALA A 229 -3.03 -13.52 -2.76
N THR A 230 -3.59 -12.66 -3.60
CA THR A 230 -3.54 -11.20 -3.43
C THR A 230 -4.50 -10.72 -2.36
N THR A 231 -5.68 -11.33 -2.24
CA THR A 231 -6.78 -10.86 -1.40
C THR A 231 -7.00 -11.70 -0.15
N ALA A 232 -7.53 -11.09 0.90
CA ALA A 232 -7.92 -11.79 2.13
C ALA A 232 -9.06 -12.81 1.89
N PRO A 233 -10.12 -12.50 1.12
CA PRO A 233 -11.19 -13.45 0.85
C PRO A 233 -10.72 -14.75 0.19
N ASP A 234 -9.82 -14.69 -0.80
CA ASP A 234 -9.31 -15.89 -1.46
C ASP A 234 -8.51 -16.77 -0.49
N GLN A 235 -7.72 -16.14 0.39
CA GLN A 235 -6.95 -16.84 1.40
C GLN A 235 -7.86 -17.44 2.51
N ALA A 236 -8.95 -16.75 2.87
CA ALA A 236 -9.95 -17.25 3.81
C ALA A 236 -10.67 -18.49 3.26
N ILE A 237 -11.06 -18.48 1.98
CA ILE A 237 -11.63 -19.65 1.29
C ILE A 237 -10.61 -20.77 1.26
N GLY A 238 -9.36 -20.48 0.89
CA GLY A 238 -8.27 -21.46 0.79
C GLY A 238 -7.99 -22.18 2.09
N VAL A 239 -7.87 -21.47 3.21
CA VAL A 239 -7.62 -22.09 4.52
C VAL A 239 -8.81 -22.89 5.02
N ARG A 240 -10.05 -22.44 4.78
CA ARG A 240 -11.27 -23.15 5.14
C ARG A 240 -11.37 -24.47 4.40
N GLN A 241 -11.27 -24.44 3.06
CA GLN A 241 -11.34 -25.65 2.24
C GLN A 241 -10.18 -26.63 2.51
N ALA A 242 -8.98 -26.11 2.80
CA ALA A 242 -7.87 -26.97 3.23
C ALA A 242 -8.20 -27.73 4.52
N LYS A 243 -8.81 -27.04 5.51
CA LYS A 243 -9.25 -27.66 6.77
C LYS A 243 -10.39 -28.68 6.55
N GLU A 244 -11.39 -28.34 5.74
CA GLU A 244 -12.52 -29.22 5.38
C GLU A 244 -12.04 -30.51 4.71
N LEU A 245 -11.06 -30.43 3.83
CA LEU A 245 -10.42 -31.58 3.20
C LEU A 245 -9.50 -32.37 4.16
N GLY A 246 -9.31 -31.90 5.39
CA GLY A 246 -8.47 -32.56 6.40
C GLY A 246 -6.97 -32.46 6.10
N ILE A 247 -6.52 -31.44 5.37
CA ILE A 247 -5.11 -31.15 5.15
C ILE A 247 -4.48 -30.74 6.49
N LYS A 248 -3.38 -31.40 6.87
CA LYS A 248 -2.69 -31.17 8.15
C LYS A 248 -1.56 -30.14 8.06
N ALA A 249 -1.22 -29.70 6.86
CA ALA A 249 -0.22 -28.68 6.64
C ALA A 249 -0.55 -27.38 7.40
N LYS A 250 0.48 -26.72 7.93
CA LYS A 250 0.34 -25.35 8.44
C LYS A 250 0.03 -24.43 7.28
N PHE A 251 -1.05 -23.66 7.39
CA PHE A 251 -1.36 -22.65 6.39
C PHE A 251 -0.41 -21.46 6.54
N PHE A 252 0.17 -21.02 5.43
CA PHE A 252 1.02 -19.84 5.37
C PHE A 252 0.51 -18.91 4.25
N GLY A 253 0.02 -17.76 4.64
CA GLY A 253 -0.55 -16.76 3.72
C GLY A 253 0.41 -15.61 3.42
N THR A 254 -0.02 -14.78 2.49
CA THR A 254 0.66 -13.54 2.10
C THR A 254 0.11 -12.34 2.90
N GLU A 255 0.68 -11.14 2.67
CA GLU A 255 0.25 -9.90 3.32
C GLU A 255 -1.25 -9.62 3.19
N GLY A 256 -1.89 -10.05 2.09
CA GLY A 256 -3.33 -9.92 1.90
C GLY A 256 -4.15 -10.57 3.00
N ALA A 257 -3.65 -11.66 3.61
CA ALA A 257 -4.33 -12.32 4.72
C ALA A 257 -4.23 -11.56 6.07
N ARG A 258 -3.49 -10.46 6.16
CA ARG A 258 -3.41 -9.70 7.41
C ARG A 258 -4.62 -8.79 7.60
N ASP A 259 -5.79 -9.39 7.58
CA ASP A 259 -7.09 -8.75 7.78
C ASP A 259 -7.94 -9.52 8.78
N LYS A 260 -8.46 -8.83 9.81
CA LYS A 260 -9.26 -9.47 10.86
C LYS A 260 -10.61 -9.91 10.35
N LYS A 261 -11.27 -9.07 9.55
CA LYS A 261 -12.63 -9.30 9.06
C LYS A 261 -12.62 -10.28 7.89
N ASP A 262 -11.86 -9.93 6.84
CA ASP A 262 -11.94 -10.63 5.57
C ASP A 262 -11.05 -11.89 5.50
N PHE A 263 -10.17 -12.11 6.50
CA PHE A 263 -9.42 -13.36 6.66
C PHE A 263 -9.79 -14.13 7.92
N ILE A 264 -9.62 -13.56 9.13
CA ILE A 264 -9.82 -14.33 10.38
C ILE A 264 -11.30 -14.68 10.55
N GLU A 265 -12.19 -13.69 10.53
CA GLU A 265 -13.63 -13.92 10.72
C GLU A 265 -14.22 -14.71 9.55
N ALA A 266 -13.88 -14.34 8.29
CA ALA A 266 -14.38 -15.01 7.10
C ALA A 266 -13.90 -16.47 6.97
N SER A 267 -12.83 -16.87 7.64
CA SER A 267 -12.35 -18.26 7.68
C SER A 267 -13.14 -19.17 8.62
N GLU A 268 -14.08 -18.62 9.43
CA GLU A 268 -14.94 -19.38 10.36
C GLU A 268 -14.10 -20.25 11.33
N GLY A 269 -12.98 -19.70 11.83
CA GLY A 269 -12.06 -20.39 12.74
C GLY A 269 -11.09 -21.36 12.08
N ALA A 270 -11.08 -21.44 10.75
CA ALA A 270 -10.10 -22.27 10.04
C ALA A 270 -8.70 -21.65 10.06
N ALA A 271 -8.61 -20.32 10.17
CA ALA A 271 -7.33 -19.60 10.19
C ALA A 271 -6.58 -19.69 11.52
N GLU A 272 -7.15 -20.27 12.59
CA GLU A 272 -6.44 -20.41 13.88
C GLU A 272 -5.09 -21.10 13.70
N GLY A 273 -4.02 -20.46 14.18
CA GLY A 273 -2.65 -20.95 14.03
C GLY A 273 -2.03 -20.73 12.64
N ALA A 274 -2.75 -20.16 11.68
CA ALA A 274 -2.21 -19.82 10.35
C ALA A 274 -1.09 -18.77 10.48
N TYR A 275 -0.10 -18.88 9.61
CA TYR A 275 1.00 -17.92 9.50
C TYR A 275 0.75 -16.95 8.34
N VAL A 276 1.20 -15.73 8.50
CA VAL A 276 1.12 -14.68 7.46
C VAL A 276 2.42 -13.89 7.47
N TYR A 277 2.98 -13.58 6.32
CA TYR A 277 4.02 -12.57 6.25
C TYR A 277 3.44 -11.20 5.85
N HIS A 278 4.12 -10.13 6.25
CA HIS A 278 3.75 -8.77 5.89
C HIS A 278 5.01 -7.89 5.69
N PHE A 279 4.88 -6.81 4.93
CA PHE A 279 5.96 -5.85 4.68
C PHE A 279 6.04 -4.74 5.73
N ALA A 280 5.03 -4.60 6.60
CA ALA A 280 4.98 -3.61 7.66
C ALA A 280 4.97 -4.28 9.04
N PRO A 281 5.55 -3.63 10.08
CA PRO A 281 5.51 -4.10 11.46
C PRO A 281 4.10 -4.08 12.04
N ASP A 282 3.97 -4.63 13.23
CA ASP A 282 2.83 -4.32 14.08
C ASP A 282 2.92 -2.85 14.54
N VAL A 283 2.11 -2.01 13.92
CA VAL A 283 2.11 -0.57 14.20
C VAL A 283 1.72 -0.24 15.64
N PHE A 284 0.95 -1.12 16.30
CA PHE A 284 0.56 -0.93 17.71
C PHE A 284 1.75 -1.06 18.67
N ALA A 285 2.83 -1.71 18.24
CA ALA A 285 4.08 -1.80 19.00
C ALA A 285 5.02 -0.59 18.76
N VAL A 286 4.67 0.35 17.86
CA VAL A 286 5.49 1.52 17.50
C VAL A 286 5.03 2.74 18.29
N PRO A 287 5.82 3.29 19.24
CA PRO A 287 5.39 4.43 20.08
C PRO A 287 5.03 5.67 19.28
N GLU A 288 5.74 5.94 18.17
CA GLU A 288 5.54 7.09 17.30
C GLU A 288 4.21 7.04 16.54
N ALA A 289 3.60 5.85 16.41
CA ALA A 289 2.35 5.64 15.70
C ALA A 289 1.09 5.97 16.53
N LYS A 290 1.21 6.21 17.84
CA LYS A 290 0.06 6.38 18.75
C LYS A 290 -0.96 7.41 18.27
N ASN A 291 -0.48 8.56 17.77
CA ASN A 291 -1.38 9.62 17.31
C ASN A 291 -2.10 9.22 16.01
N TYR A 292 -1.38 8.61 15.07
CA TYR A 292 -1.95 8.06 13.84
C TYR A 292 -3.01 6.99 14.15
N ILE A 293 -2.69 6.02 15.00
CA ILE A 293 -3.61 4.96 15.43
C ILE A 293 -4.90 5.57 15.98
N LYS A 294 -4.78 6.49 16.95
CA LYS A 294 -5.94 7.16 17.56
C LYS A 294 -6.82 7.86 16.52
N LYS A 295 -6.22 8.61 15.59
CA LYS A 295 -6.96 9.33 14.55
C LYS A 295 -7.61 8.37 13.55
N PHE A 296 -6.87 7.32 13.15
CA PHE A 296 -7.38 6.35 12.20
C PHE A 296 -8.56 5.57 12.77
N GLU A 297 -8.40 4.98 13.97
CA GLU A 297 -9.45 4.19 14.61
C GLU A 297 -10.72 5.00 14.90
N ALA A 298 -10.57 6.25 15.31
CA ALA A 298 -11.70 7.14 15.58
C ALA A 298 -12.52 7.47 14.31
N LYS A 299 -11.89 7.45 13.13
CA LYS A 299 -12.54 7.88 11.88
C LYS A 299 -12.90 6.71 10.96
N TYR A 300 -12.10 5.64 10.96
CA TYR A 300 -12.16 4.58 9.96
C TYR A 300 -12.22 3.15 10.53
N GLY A 301 -12.02 2.99 11.85
CA GLY A 301 -12.06 1.67 12.49
C GLY A 301 -10.68 0.99 12.54
N SER A 302 -10.65 -0.33 12.40
CA SER A 302 -9.44 -1.13 12.60
C SER A 302 -8.37 -0.92 11.52
N ILE A 303 -7.12 -1.11 11.92
CA ILE A 303 -5.94 -1.03 11.05
C ILE A 303 -5.48 -2.46 10.72
N SER A 304 -5.36 -2.79 9.43
CA SER A 304 -4.88 -4.11 8.97
C SER A 304 -3.36 -4.16 8.79
N GLY A 305 -2.73 -3.04 8.44
CA GLY A 305 -1.29 -2.93 8.24
C GLY A 305 -0.90 -2.35 6.87
N PHE A 306 -1.84 -2.14 5.97
CA PHE A 306 -1.62 -1.45 4.70
C PHE A 306 -1.57 0.07 4.86
N GLY A 307 -2.22 0.60 5.89
CA GLY A 307 -2.30 2.03 6.16
C GLY A 307 -1.01 2.70 6.61
N PRO A 308 -0.27 2.15 7.59
CA PRO A 308 0.92 2.82 8.12
C PRO A 308 1.97 3.16 7.06
N PRO A 309 2.33 2.30 6.10
CA PRO A 309 3.21 2.66 4.99
C PRO A 309 2.65 3.78 4.10
N ALA A 310 1.32 3.88 3.98
CA ALA A 310 0.69 4.93 3.18
C ALA A 310 0.75 6.30 3.87
N TYR A 311 0.54 6.34 5.18
CA TYR A 311 0.77 7.54 5.98
C TYR A 311 2.22 8.01 5.87
N GLU A 312 3.18 7.08 5.92
CA GLU A 312 4.60 7.37 5.74
C GLU A 312 4.91 7.93 4.35
N ALA A 313 4.44 7.25 3.30
CA ALA A 313 4.60 7.68 1.90
C ALA A 313 4.01 9.08 1.66
N ALA A 314 2.82 9.36 2.24
CA ALA A 314 2.20 10.68 2.17
C ALA A 314 3.07 11.74 2.83
N ASN A 315 3.61 11.50 4.02
CA ASN A 315 4.47 12.46 4.72
C ASN A 315 5.80 12.70 4.00
N ILE A 316 6.39 11.67 3.41
CA ILE A 316 7.59 11.79 2.55
C ILE A 316 7.27 12.70 1.35
N LEU A 317 6.18 12.42 0.64
CA LEU A 317 5.75 13.20 -0.52
C LEU A 317 5.45 14.65 -0.16
N LEU A 318 4.67 14.89 0.89
CA LEU A 318 4.31 16.23 1.35
C LEU A 318 5.53 17.03 1.81
N THR A 319 6.48 16.38 2.48
CA THR A 319 7.78 16.98 2.85
C THR A 319 8.57 17.38 1.61
N ALA A 320 8.57 16.55 0.56
CA ALA A 320 9.26 16.85 -0.70
C ALA A 320 8.61 18.02 -1.45
N ILE A 321 7.27 18.09 -1.44
CA ILE A 321 6.51 19.21 -2.03
C ILE A 321 6.78 20.50 -1.25
N ASP A 322 6.78 20.46 0.08
CA ASP A 322 7.06 21.64 0.93
C ASP A 322 8.49 22.17 0.71
N LYS A 323 9.48 21.30 0.62
CA LYS A 323 10.86 21.68 0.26
C LYS A 323 10.94 22.36 -1.10
N ALA A 324 10.24 21.83 -2.12
CA ALA A 324 10.18 22.43 -3.44
C ALA A 324 9.48 23.81 -3.40
N ALA A 325 8.37 23.92 -2.69
CA ALA A 325 7.61 25.14 -2.52
C ALA A 325 8.43 26.23 -1.80
N LYS A 326 9.15 25.89 -0.72
CA LYS A 326 10.04 26.81 -0.01
C LYS A 326 11.18 27.34 -0.87
N ALA A 327 11.67 26.52 -1.81
CA ALA A 327 12.65 26.93 -2.81
C ALA A 327 12.06 27.71 -4.02
N ASN A 328 10.75 28.00 -4.01
CA ASN A 328 9.99 28.60 -5.12
C ASN A 328 10.03 27.77 -6.42
N LYS A 329 10.10 26.44 -6.28
CA LYS A 329 10.20 25.46 -7.36
C LYS A 329 9.09 24.40 -7.27
N SER A 330 7.84 24.84 -7.15
CA SER A 330 6.66 23.97 -7.01
C SER A 330 6.30 23.29 -8.35
N ASN A 331 7.16 22.40 -8.83
CA ASN A 331 6.93 21.60 -10.03
C ASN A 331 7.32 20.13 -9.78
N ARG A 332 6.84 19.23 -10.64
CA ARG A 332 7.03 17.78 -10.52
C ARG A 332 8.50 17.34 -10.47
N LYS A 333 9.37 17.96 -11.30
CA LYS A 333 10.81 17.62 -11.35
C LYS A 333 11.52 17.88 -10.02
N ASP A 334 11.26 19.04 -9.41
CA ASP A 334 11.86 19.37 -8.12
C ASP A 334 11.27 18.53 -6.97
N VAL A 335 9.97 18.19 -7.02
CA VAL A 335 9.36 17.26 -6.07
C VAL A 335 10.00 15.86 -6.20
N LEU A 336 10.11 15.33 -7.43
CA LEU A 336 10.79 14.06 -7.71
C LEU A 336 12.23 14.06 -7.18
N ALA A 337 12.98 15.14 -7.46
CA ALA A 337 14.37 15.26 -6.98
C ALA A 337 14.46 15.30 -5.44
N ASN A 338 13.45 15.85 -4.76
CA ASN A 338 13.41 15.88 -3.30
C ASN A 338 13.02 14.51 -2.73
N VAL A 339 12.09 13.78 -3.34
CA VAL A 339 11.74 12.40 -2.93
C VAL A 339 12.96 11.48 -3.07
N ALA A 340 13.69 11.58 -4.18
CA ALA A 340 14.91 10.79 -4.43
C ALA A 340 16.01 11.03 -3.37
N LYS A 341 16.00 12.15 -2.68
CA LYS A 341 16.93 12.50 -1.59
C LYS A 341 16.44 12.09 -0.20
N THR A 342 15.34 11.34 -0.10
CA THR A 342 14.85 10.86 1.18
C THR A 342 15.87 9.96 1.83
N LYS A 343 16.35 10.37 2.99
CA LYS A 343 17.34 9.66 3.81
C LYS A 343 16.99 9.79 5.27
N ASP A 344 17.02 8.67 5.98
CA ASP A 344 16.77 8.58 7.43
C ASP A 344 15.46 9.27 7.86
N PHE A 345 14.43 9.21 7.00
CA PHE A 345 13.12 9.79 7.30
C PHE A 345 12.46 8.99 8.43
N LYS A 346 12.25 9.65 9.55
CA LYS A 346 11.63 9.06 10.74
C LYS A 346 10.14 9.38 10.78
N GLY A 347 9.31 8.38 10.77
CA GLY A 347 7.85 8.48 10.88
C GLY A 347 7.30 7.41 11.80
N ILE A 348 6.27 6.69 11.36
CA ILE A 348 5.50 5.77 12.20
C ILE A 348 5.81 4.28 11.97
N LEU A 349 6.76 3.95 11.09
CA LEU A 349 7.08 2.54 10.78
C LEU A 349 8.05 1.88 11.77
N GLY A 350 8.57 2.64 12.77
CA GLY A 350 9.54 2.12 13.73
C GLY A 350 10.95 1.93 13.17
N PHE A 351 11.16 2.31 11.92
CA PHE A 351 12.48 2.35 11.27
C PHE A 351 12.57 3.55 10.33
N PRO A 352 13.79 4.08 10.06
CA PRO A 352 13.95 5.20 9.15
C PRO A 352 13.84 4.77 7.70
N VAL A 353 13.14 5.55 6.88
CA VAL A 353 13.05 5.32 5.43
C VAL A 353 14.19 6.02 4.71
N THR A 354 14.94 5.24 3.94
CA THR A 354 15.97 5.72 3.01
C THR A 354 15.76 5.03 1.67
N PHE A 355 15.68 5.80 0.60
CA PHE A 355 15.63 5.23 -0.75
C PHE A 355 17.04 5.05 -1.31
N ASP A 356 17.25 3.96 -2.03
CA ASP A 356 18.46 3.76 -2.82
C ASP A 356 18.39 4.52 -4.17
N GLN A 357 19.43 4.37 -4.99
CA GLN A 357 19.50 5.04 -6.31
C GLN A 357 18.42 4.57 -7.31
N LYS A 358 17.76 3.44 -7.05
CA LYS A 358 16.70 2.89 -7.88
C LYS A 358 15.30 3.26 -7.36
N GLY A 359 15.21 3.79 -6.14
CA GLY A 359 13.95 4.11 -5.46
C GLY A 359 13.47 2.99 -4.52
N ASP A 360 14.28 1.96 -4.27
CA ASP A 360 13.96 0.89 -3.34
C ASP A 360 14.24 1.29 -1.90
N LEU A 361 13.44 0.76 -0.96
CA LEU A 361 13.67 0.91 0.48
C LEU A 361 14.96 0.19 0.88
N GLN A 362 15.91 0.90 1.46
CA GLN A 362 17.10 0.30 2.06
C GLN A 362 16.75 -0.39 3.39
N GLY A 363 17.21 -1.61 3.57
CA GLY A 363 17.03 -2.34 4.82
C GLY A 363 15.59 -2.81 5.08
N GLY A 364 14.76 -2.90 4.04
CA GLY A 364 13.40 -3.39 4.15
C GLY A 364 13.32 -4.78 4.79
N ALA A 365 12.32 -4.98 5.68
CA ALA A 365 12.14 -6.21 6.43
C ALA A 365 10.87 -6.97 6.02
N THR A 366 10.84 -8.25 6.35
CA THR A 366 9.64 -9.10 6.31
C THR A 366 9.24 -9.43 7.74
N TYR A 367 8.00 -9.17 8.06
CA TYR A 367 7.41 -9.42 9.37
C TYR A 367 6.52 -10.67 9.29
N PHE A 368 6.64 -11.54 10.28
CA PHE A 368 5.88 -12.79 10.33
C PHE A 368 4.91 -12.76 11.50
N PHE A 369 3.67 -13.11 11.21
CA PHE A 369 2.57 -13.12 12.17
C PHE A 369 1.95 -14.51 12.23
N GLN A 370 1.29 -14.80 13.36
CA GLN A 370 0.44 -15.97 13.52
C GLN A 370 -0.95 -15.51 13.99
N VAL A 371 -1.97 -16.11 13.44
CA VAL A 371 -3.33 -15.93 13.93
C VAL A 371 -3.47 -16.58 15.30
N ALA A 372 -3.91 -15.83 16.28
CA ALA A 372 -4.16 -16.26 17.64
C ALA A 372 -5.50 -15.69 18.12
N GLY A 373 -6.54 -16.50 18.14
CA GLY A 373 -7.91 -16.08 18.39
C GLY A 373 -8.42 -15.14 17.29
N LYS A 374 -8.74 -13.91 17.64
CA LYS A 374 -9.27 -12.88 16.71
C LYS A 374 -8.20 -11.88 16.26
N ASP A 375 -6.92 -12.17 16.47
CA ASP A 375 -5.85 -11.21 16.22
C ASP A 375 -4.61 -11.85 15.59
N PHE A 376 -3.66 -11.00 15.21
CA PHE A 376 -2.36 -11.39 14.68
C PHE A 376 -1.28 -11.09 15.72
N LYS A 377 -0.50 -12.12 16.08
CA LYS A 377 0.67 -11.97 16.92
C LYS A 377 1.93 -11.93 16.07
N GLN A 378 2.71 -10.86 16.14
CA GLN A 378 4.01 -10.80 15.48
C GLN A 378 4.98 -11.79 16.15
N LEU A 379 5.62 -12.63 15.34
CA LEU A 379 6.53 -13.69 15.80
C LEU A 379 8.00 -13.35 15.51
N ALA A 380 8.27 -12.78 14.34
CA ALA A 380 9.63 -12.57 13.88
C ALA A 380 9.71 -11.37 12.91
N VAL A 381 10.91 -10.83 12.80
CA VAL A 381 11.29 -9.84 11.79
C VAL A 381 12.56 -10.35 11.12
N MET A 382 12.57 -10.35 9.79
CA MET A 382 13.74 -10.76 9.01
C MET A 382 14.09 -9.68 8.01
N THR A 383 15.33 -9.25 8.02
CA THR A 383 15.89 -8.37 6.99
C THR A 383 16.55 -9.23 5.91
N GLY A 384 16.17 -9.03 4.66
CA GLY A 384 16.88 -9.61 3.53
C GLY A 384 18.33 -9.10 3.50
N LYS A 385 19.28 -10.01 3.21
CA LYS A 385 20.66 -9.62 2.86
C LYS A 385 20.76 -9.52 1.36
#